data_001ddab8482d09cbb1ce14308337bc6d
#
_entry.id   001ddab8482d09cbb1ce14308337bc6d
#
_cell.length_a   1.000
_cell.length_b   1.000
_cell.length_c   1.000
_cell.angle_alpha   90.00
_cell.angle_beta   90.00
_cell.angle_gamma   90.00
#
_symmetry.space_group_name_H-M   'P 1'
#
loop_
_entity.id
_entity.type
_entity.pdbx_description
1 polymer ?
#
loop_
_entity_poly.entity_id
_entity_poly.type
_entity_poly.pdbx_seq_one_letter_code
_entity_poly.pdbx_strand_id
1 'polypeptide(L)'
;MTEEQNELNELKIAPDQTYKEFYPVSPPFSYVGIQVDDATGKKIYNAIEPTMSTEELNILKSIKDSIILNVGVPLAVLKNEKLMKDYLDQMIKKILKKNLKTVPKESVDKLNYYLIRDFLGYGKIDILFHDPNIEDISCNGTNTPLYIWHRTHESLPTNIIFPTREELNFIVTRLVYKTGNQISIANPILEGTLPEGYRAHITLDEVSKRGDTFTIRKFRTNPFTVVDLIQLGTISPKLAAYTWLLVEHSRSMMVSGAVASGKTSLLNAITMFIKPEMKVVSIEEVRELRLHENWIPLTTRPSYQPGIQEVTLFDLLKSALRQRPDYIIVGEVRGEEAYTLFQSIAVGHGGMCSIHADSEDSVIKRLITRPMDIPMMMLPLMNCLIQVKRVALGDHFGRRVESVTEITEIDKESNEPVLETRFKWNAASDTFEYFKSNNEKSVFGLISRINQIPIETLHNELERREVILKWMVDVGVKNYDDVANIIRNYYHAPDDVYNVARLGFR
;
A
#
# COMPACT_ATOMS: atom_id res chain seq x y z
N MET A 1 26.31 -27.42 5.76
CA MET A 1 24.84 -27.46 5.55
C MET A 1 24.26 -26.43 6.48
N THR A 2 23.61 -25.45 5.93
CA THR A 2 22.96 -24.38 6.72
C THR A 2 21.72 -24.92 7.45
N GLU A 3 21.30 -24.30 8.54
CA GLU A 3 20.05 -24.66 9.26
C GLU A 3 18.85 -24.76 8.30
N GLU A 4 18.78 -23.88 7.30
CA GLU A 4 17.76 -23.90 6.23
C GLU A 4 17.78 -25.22 5.40
N GLN A 5 18.95 -25.81 5.13
CA GLN A 5 19.03 -27.08 4.42
C GLN A 5 18.57 -28.26 5.28
N ASN A 6 18.68 -28.17 6.60
CA ASN A 6 18.14 -29.19 7.50
C ASN A 6 16.62 -29.14 7.61
N GLU A 7 16.01 -27.95 7.67
CA GLU A 7 14.55 -27.80 7.65
C GLU A 7 13.91 -28.28 6.34
N LEU A 8 14.58 -28.06 5.21
CA LEU A 8 14.14 -28.55 3.89
C LEU A 8 14.14 -30.07 3.79
N ASN A 9 15.13 -30.75 4.40
CA ASN A 9 15.19 -32.19 4.44
C ASN A 9 14.11 -32.84 5.32
N GLU A 10 13.67 -32.17 6.37
CA GLU A 10 12.60 -32.67 7.24
C GLU A 10 11.22 -32.62 6.57
N LEU A 11 10.99 -31.69 5.64
CA LEU A 11 9.69 -31.52 4.96
C LEU A 11 9.53 -32.35 3.68
N LYS A 12 10.57 -33.07 3.22
CA LYS A 12 10.57 -33.79 1.92
C LYS A 12 10.04 -32.93 0.76
N ILE A 13 10.39 -31.66 0.77
CA ILE A 13 10.19 -30.78 -0.39
C ILE A 13 11.25 -31.22 -1.40
N ALA A 14 10.82 -31.71 -2.56
CA ALA A 14 11.71 -32.27 -3.57
C ALA A 14 12.79 -31.25 -3.98
N PRO A 15 14.09 -31.48 -3.72
CA PRO A 15 15.12 -30.49 -3.95
C PRO A 15 15.70 -30.55 -5.38
N ASP A 16 14.99 -31.16 -6.34
CA ASP A 16 15.50 -31.39 -7.69
C ASP A 16 15.39 -30.22 -8.66
N GLN A 17 14.89 -29.06 -8.20
CA GLN A 17 14.81 -27.85 -9.05
C GLN A 17 15.78 -26.78 -8.55
N THR A 18 16.67 -26.35 -9.44
CA THR A 18 17.57 -25.21 -9.17
C THR A 18 16.77 -23.92 -9.20
N TYR A 19 16.41 -23.40 -8.02
CA TYR A 19 15.79 -22.08 -7.89
C TYR A 19 16.88 -21.01 -7.85
N LYS A 20 16.66 -19.91 -8.56
CA LYS A 20 17.51 -18.71 -8.48
C LYS A 20 17.37 -18.00 -7.12
N GLU A 21 16.17 -18.01 -6.59
CA GLU A 21 15.82 -17.50 -5.27
C GLU A 21 14.88 -18.50 -4.60
N PHE A 22 15.08 -18.71 -3.31
CA PHE A 22 14.26 -19.58 -2.48
C PHE A 22 14.08 -18.91 -1.12
N TYR A 23 12.82 -18.74 -0.67
CA TYR A 23 12.54 -18.10 0.60
C TYR A 23 11.26 -18.61 1.26
N PRO A 24 11.18 -18.57 2.61
CA PRO A 24 9.98 -18.97 3.34
C PRO A 24 8.88 -17.89 3.25
N VAL A 25 7.62 -18.34 3.20
CA VAL A 25 6.41 -17.48 3.30
C VAL A 25 5.68 -17.74 4.60
N SER A 26 5.34 -19.00 4.89
CA SER A 26 4.74 -19.42 6.15
C SER A 26 5.39 -20.73 6.63
N PRO A 27 6.61 -20.64 7.17
CA PRO A 27 7.33 -21.83 7.61
C PRO A 27 6.58 -22.54 8.76
N PRO A 28 6.66 -23.87 8.86
CA PRO A 28 7.46 -24.76 8.02
C PRO A 28 6.74 -25.27 6.77
N PHE A 29 5.56 -24.72 6.38
CA PHE A 29 4.68 -25.35 5.40
C PHE A 29 4.69 -24.70 4.02
N SER A 30 5.04 -23.43 3.88
CA SER A 30 5.02 -22.80 2.57
C SER A 30 6.27 -21.98 2.27
N TYR A 31 6.78 -22.20 1.06
CA TYR A 31 7.98 -21.58 0.52
C TYR A 31 7.75 -21.14 -0.92
N VAL A 32 8.61 -20.26 -1.39
CA VAL A 32 8.61 -19.78 -2.77
C VAL A 32 9.94 -20.07 -3.42
N GLY A 33 9.88 -20.58 -4.65
CA GLY A 33 11.05 -20.74 -5.51
C GLY A 33 10.89 -19.94 -6.80
N ILE A 34 11.80 -19.00 -7.08
CA ILE A 34 11.86 -18.32 -8.38
C ILE A 34 12.77 -19.11 -9.30
N GLN A 35 12.18 -19.74 -10.29
CA GLN A 35 12.88 -20.51 -11.32
C GLN A 35 13.05 -19.67 -12.58
N VAL A 36 14.19 -19.82 -13.24
CA VAL A 36 14.42 -19.28 -14.60
C VAL A 36 14.39 -20.43 -15.56
N ASP A 37 13.55 -20.35 -16.58
CA ASP A 37 13.53 -21.28 -17.69
C ASP A 37 14.75 -20.98 -18.59
N ASP A 38 15.70 -21.90 -18.63
CA ASP A 38 16.97 -21.72 -19.34
C ASP A 38 16.79 -21.57 -20.86
N ALA A 39 15.70 -22.10 -21.42
CA ALA A 39 15.43 -22.03 -22.85
C ALA A 39 14.80 -20.69 -23.28
N THR A 40 13.95 -20.10 -22.44
CA THR A 40 13.20 -18.89 -22.75
C THR A 40 13.65 -17.66 -21.94
N GLY A 41 14.46 -17.84 -20.91
CA GLY A 41 14.84 -16.80 -19.95
C GLY A 41 13.69 -16.31 -19.10
N LYS A 42 12.50 -16.92 -19.20
CA LYS A 42 11.31 -16.52 -18.43
C LYS A 42 11.44 -16.96 -16.98
N LYS A 43 11.11 -16.07 -16.09
CA LYS A 43 11.01 -16.36 -14.66
C LYS A 43 9.63 -16.92 -14.34
N ILE A 44 9.57 -17.91 -13.46
CA ILE A 44 8.35 -18.55 -12.96
C ILE A 44 8.37 -18.52 -11.45
N TYR A 45 7.27 -18.10 -10.85
CA TYR A 45 7.03 -18.14 -9.43
C TYR A 45 6.42 -19.48 -9.06
N ASN A 46 7.15 -20.29 -8.29
CA ASN A 46 6.67 -21.57 -7.81
C ASN A 46 6.25 -21.46 -6.35
N ALA A 47 4.95 -21.58 -6.10
CA ALA A 47 4.39 -21.80 -4.78
C ALA A 47 4.68 -23.26 -4.37
N ILE A 48 5.39 -23.45 -3.26
CA ILE A 48 5.82 -24.75 -2.78
C ILE A 48 5.13 -25.01 -1.45
N GLU A 49 4.33 -26.08 -1.43
CA GLU A 49 3.57 -26.54 -0.25
C GLU A 49 3.88 -28.02 0.00
N PRO A 50 3.64 -28.57 1.21
CA PRO A 50 3.94 -29.95 1.54
C PRO A 50 3.24 -30.94 0.62
N THR A 51 3.97 -31.88 0.06
CA THR A 51 3.36 -32.97 -0.71
C THR A 51 2.58 -33.92 0.20
N MET A 52 1.38 -34.31 -0.25
CA MET A 52 0.52 -35.25 0.47
C MET A 52 0.53 -36.61 -0.20
N SER A 53 0.62 -37.67 0.60
CA SER A 53 0.42 -39.02 0.14
C SER A 53 -1.07 -39.27 -0.23
N THR A 54 -1.34 -40.32 -0.99
CA THR A 54 -2.71 -40.71 -1.34
C THR A 54 -3.57 -40.97 -0.09
N GLU A 55 -2.96 -41.53 0.97
CA GLU A 55 -3.66 -41.75 2.25
C GLU A 55 -4.01 -40.43 2.94
N GLU A 56 -3.07 -39.49 3.00
CA GLU A 56 -3.29 -38.16 3.58
C GLU A 56 -4.38 -37.40 2.82
N LEU A 57 -4.40 -37.47 1.48
CA LEU A 57 -5.45 -36.86 0.64
C LEU A 57 -6.83 -37.43 0.93
N ASN A 58 -6.94 -38.77 1.11
CA ASN A 58 -8.19 -39.43 1.44
C ASN A 58 -8.69 -39.03 2.84
N ILE A 59 -7.77 -38.91 3.81
CA ILE A 59 -8.11 -38.42 5.16
C ILE A 59 -8.58 -36.97 5.09
N LEU A 60 -7.84 -36.10 4.38
CA LEU A 60 -8.20 -34.70 4.21
C LEU A 60 -9.61 -34.54 3.60
N LYS A 61 -9.90 -35.32 2.55
CA LYS A 61 -11.22 -35.33 1.91
C LYS A 61 -12.32 -35.76 2.89
N SER A 62 -12.08 -36.86 3.63
CA SER A 62 -13.07 -37.34 4.63
C SER A 62 -13.33 -36.30 5.73
N ILE A 63 -12.31 -35.58 6.16
CA ILE A 63 -12.46 -34.49 7.14
C ILE A 63 -13.27 -33.34 6.55
N LYS A 64 -12.96 -32.91 5.32
CA LYS A 64 -13.71 -31.84 4.62
C LYS A 64 -15.18 -32.21 4.46
N ASP A 65 -15.48 -33.41 3.97
CA ASP A 65 -16.85 -33.91 3.81
C ASP A 65 -17.58 -33.93 5.15
N SER A 66 -16.92 -34.38 6.22
CA SER A 66 -17.50 -34.40 7.57
C SER A 66 -17.78 -33.01 8.14
N ILE A 67 -16.93 -32.00 7.82
CA ILE A 67 -17.15 -30.61 8.23
C ILE A 67 -18.36 -30.02 7.47
N ILE A 68 -18.42 -30.26 6.16
CA ILE A 68 -19.49 -29.76 5.30
C ILE A 68 -20.84 -30.38 5.67
N LEU A 69 -20.89 -31.68 5.98
CA LEU A 69 -22.12 -32.40 6.37
C LEU A 69 -22.58 -32.06 7.79
N ASN A 70 -21.69 -31.68 8.70
CA ASN A 70 -22.05 -31.25 10.05
C ASN A 70 -22.46 -29.76 10.05
N VAL A 71 -23.62 -29.45 9.51
CA VAL A 71 -24.24 -28.12 9.37
C VAL A 71 -24.52 -27.40 10.72
N GLY A 72 -24.03 -27.91 11.84
CA GLY A 72 -24.29 -27.40 13.19
C GLY A 72 -23.19 -26.47 13.74
N VAL A 73 -22.30 -25.90 12.89
CA VAL A 73 -21.29 -24.92 13.35
C VAL A 73 -22.00 -23.62 13.70
N PRO A 74 -21.96 -23.17 14.96
CA PRO A 74 -22.57 -21.88 15.33
C PRO A 74 -22.00 -20.73 14.50
N LEU A 75 -22.88 -19.85 14.03
CA LEU A 75 -22.49 -18.63 13.27
C LEU A 75 -21.39 -17.81 13.97
N ALA A 76 -21.36 -17.83 15.31
CA ALA A 76 -20.33 -17.17 16.10
C ALA A 76 -18.93 -17.77 15.90
N VAL A 77 -18.85 -19.09 15.67
CA VAL A 77 -17.59 -19.80 15.40
C VAL A 77 -17.11 -19.48 13.99
N LEU A 78 -18.02 -19.41 13.01
CA LEU A 78 -17.68 -19.06 11.62
C LEU A 78 -17.13 -17.63 11.46
N LYS A 79 -17.51 -16.72 12.37
CA LYS A 79 -17.07 -15.32 12.33
C LYS A 79 -15.79 -15.04 13.12
N ASN A 80 -15.30 -15.99 13.91
CA ASN A 80 -14.12 -15.83 14.76
C ASN A 80 -13.05 -16.84 14.38
N GLU A 81 -11.95 -16.34 13.82
CA GLU A 81 -10.85 -17.18 13.34
C GLU A 81 -10.24 -18.08 14.41
N LYS A 82 -10.10 -17.59 15.65
CA LYS A 82 -9.55 -18.37 16.76
C LYS A 82 -10.49 -19.51 17.14
N LEU A 83 -11.79 -19.22 17.27
CA LEU A 83 -12.80 -20.24 17.59
C LEU A 83 -12.92 -21.27 16.46
N MET A 84 -12.75 -20.86 15.22
CA MET A 84 -12.76 -21.78 14.08
C MET A 84 -11.50 -22.66 14.06
N LYS A 85 -10.32 -22.13 14.36
CA LYS A 85 -9.10 -22.96 14.52
C LYS A 85 -9.28 -24.01 15.59
N ASP A 86 -9.76 -23.63 16.78
CA ASP A 86 -10.04 -24.56 17.89
C ASP A 86 -11.06 -25.63 17.49
N TYR A 87 -12.11 -25.25 16.75
CA TYR A 87 -13.12 -26.19 16.24
C TYR A 87 -12.51 -27.18 15.23
N LEU A 88 -11.72 -26.70 14.29
CA LEU A 88 -11.01 -27.54 13.31
C LEU A 88 -10.08 -28.54 14.01
N ASP A 89 -9.30 -28.11 14.99
CA ASP A 89 -8.43 -28.96 15.79
C ASP A 89 -9.20 -30.06 16.55
N GLN A 90 -10.36 -29.73 17.12
CA GLN A 90 -11.22 -30.70 17.79
C GLN A 90 -11.81 -31.73 16.80
N MET A 91 -12.25 -31.27 15.64
CA MET A 91 -12.79 -32.15 14.58
C MET A 91 -11.73 -33.10 14.04
N ILE A 92 -10.51 -32.61 13.79
CA ILE A 92 -9.39 -33.42 13.35
C ILE A 92 -9.08 -34.51 14.40
N LYS A 93 -8.93 -34.15 15.68
CA LYS A 93 -8.69 -35.09 16.77
C LYS A 93 -9.80 -36.12 16.89
N LYS A 94 -11.08 -35.73 16.69
CA LYS A 94 -12.24 -36.62 16.74
C LYS A 94 -12.24 -37.63 15.58
N ILE A 95 -11.91 -37.18 14.36
CA ILE A 95 -11.88 -38.03 13.16
C ILE A 95 -10.68 -38.97 13.21
N LEU A 96 -9.51 -38.49 13.62
CA LEU A 96 -8.31 -39.31 13.80
C LEU A 96 -8.52 -40.40 14.85
N LYS A 97 -9.20 -40.10 15.99
CA LYS A 97 -9.57 -41.09 17.01
C LYS A 97 -10.54 -42.14 16.47
N LYS A 98 -11.47 -41.76 15.59
CA LYS A 98 -12.47 -42.66 15.01
C LYS A 98 -11.88 -43.64 13.99
N ASN A 99 -10.82 -43.22 13.29
CA ASN A 99 -10.16 -44.02 12.24
C ASN A 99 -9.03 -44.93 12.75
N LEU A 100 -8.75 -44.94 14.05
CA LEU A 100 -7.83 -45.84 14.79
C LEU A 100 -6.45 -46.17 14.14
N LYS A 101 -6.03 -45.44 13.14
CA LYS A 101 -4.66 -45.49 12.61
C LYS A 101 -3.81 -44.45 13.30
N THR A 102 -2.64 -44.84 13.80
CA THR A 102 -1.62 -43.91 14.30
C THR A 102 -1.09 -43.11 13.11
N VAL A 103 -1.71 -41.95 12.87
CA VAL A 103 -1.22 -41.00 11.86
C VAL A 103 0.00 -40.30 12.46
N PRO A 104 1.15 -40.28 11.77
CA PRO A 104 2.34 -39.59 12.23
C PRO A 104 2.02 -38.10 12.53
N LYS A 105 2.70 -37.52 13.51
CA LYS A 105 2.50 -36.11 13.91
C LYS A 105 2.67 -35.16 12.73
N GLU A 106 3.68 -35.39 11.88
CA GLU A 106 3.93 -34.62 10.66
C GLU A 106 2.74 -34.62 9.71
N SER A 107 2.05 -35.76 9.53
CA SER A 107 0.84 -35.85 8.71
C SER A 107 -0.32 -35.08 9.34
N VAL A 108 -0.43 -35.03 10.69
CA VAL A 108 -1.43 -34.24 11.38
C VAL A 108 -1.19 -32.74 11.15
N ASP A 109 0.05 -32.30 11.24
CA ASP A 109 0.43 -30.91 11.03
C ASP A 109 0.18 -30.47 9.58
N LYS A 110 0.48 -31.33 8.58
CA LYS A 110 0.11 -31.09 7.17
C LYS A 110 -1.41 -31.00 6.97
N LEU A 111 -2.18 -31.92 7.57
CA LEU A 111 -3.64 -31.91 7.48
C LEU A 111 -4.22 -30.61 8.07
N ASN A 112 -3.69 -30.17 9.23
CA ASN A 112 -4.07 -28.89 9.84
C ASN A 112 -3.79 -27.72 8.92
N TYR A 113 -2.59 -27.66 8.34
CA TYR A 113 -2.20 -26.60 7.39
C TYR A 113 -3.21 -26.51 6.24
N TYR A 114 -3.50 -27.63 5.57
CA TYR A 114 -4.43 -27.65 4.42
C TYR A 114 -5.86 -27.34 4.82
N LEU A 115 -6.31 -27.74 6.01
CA LEU A 115 -7.65 -27.40 6.48
C LEU A 115 -7.78 -25.92 6.82
N ILE A 116 -6.80 -25.32 7.51
CA ILE A 116 -6.78 -23.88 7.80
C ILE A 116 -6.74 -23.09 6.50
N ARG A 117 -5.85 -23.45 5.59
CA ARG A 117 -5.73 -22.83 4.26
C ARG A 117 -7.04 -22.84 3.48
N ASP A 118 -7.74 -23.99 3.49
CA ASP A 118 -8.93 -24.23 2.66
C ASP A 118 -10.23 -23.78 3.33
N PHE A 119 -10.32 -23.67 4.65
CA PHE A 119 -11.53 -23.23 5.35
C PHE A 119 -11.47 -21.77 5.81
N LEU A 120 -10.32 -21.29 6.27
CA LEU A 120 -10.14 -19.93 6.77
C LEU A 120 -9.43 -19.04 5.75
N GLY A 121 -8.40 -19.55 5.09
CA GLY A 121 -7.63 -18.85 4.10
C GLY A 121 -8.30 -18.74 2.73
N TYR A 122 -7.50 -18.65 1.71
CA TYR A 122 -7.90 -18.46 0.31
C TYR A 122 -7.65 -19.72 -0.56
N GLY A 123 -7.54 -20.91 0.06
CA GLY A 123 -7.29 -22.15 -0.66
C GLY A 123 -5.95 -22.16 -1.41
N LYS A 124 -5.94 -22.60 -2.68
CA LYS A 124 -4.72 -22.69 -3.49
C LYS A 124 -3.95 -21.37 -3.65
N ILE A 125 -4.61 -20.23 -3.49
CA ILE A 125 -3.99 -18.90 -3.62
C ILE A 125 -3.54 -18.31 -2.30
N ASP A 126 -3.73 -19.01 -1.19
CA ASP A 126 -3.46 -18.51 0.16
C ASP A 126 -1.99 -18.09 0.34
N ILE A 127 -1.05 -18.87 -0.19
CA ILE A 127 0.38 -18.54 -0.15
C ILE A 127 0.69 -17.18 -0.79
N LEU A 128 -0.03 -16.81 -1.86
CA LEU A 128 0.15 -15.52 -2.54
C LEU A 128 -0.30 -14.34 -1.65
N PHE A 129 -1.27 -14.58 -0.78
CA PHE A 129 -1.72 -13.58 0.20
C PHE A 129 -0.70 -13.33 1.29
N HIS A 130 0.04 -14.36 1.69
CA HIS A 130 1.02 -14.27 2.77
C HIS A 130 2.41 -13.83 2.31
N ASP A 131 2.72 -13.91 0.99
CA ASP A 131 4.02 -13.45 0.48
C ASP A 131 4.08 -11.91 0.44
N PRO A 132 4.95 -11.27 1.24
CA PRO A 132 5.09 -9.80 1.27
C PRO A 132 5.70 -9.22 -0.01
N ASN A 133 6.30 -10.06 -0.87
CA ASN A 133 6.93 -9.63 -2.12
C ASN A 133 5.93 -9.50 -3.27
N ILE A 134 4.66 -9.89 -3.08
CA ILE A 134 3.61 -9.76 -4.09
C ILE A 134 2.84 -8.46 -3.88
N GLU A 135 2.66 -7.69 -4.96
CA GLU A 135 1.83 -6.49 -5.01
C GLU A 135 0.45 -6.76 -5.59
N ASP A 136 0.38 -7.44 -6.74
CA ASP A 136 -0.89 -7.79 -7.39
C ASP A 136 -0.96 -9.30 -7.66
N ILE A 137 -2.16 -9.88 -7.57
CA ILE A 137 -2.49 -11.25 -7.93
C ILE A 137 -3.56 -11.19 -9.00
N SER A 138 -3.34 -11.81 -10.16
CA SER A 138 -4.26 -11.78 -11.29
C SER A 138 -4.61 -13.19 -11.78
N CYS A 139 -5.89 -13.50 -11.81
CA CYS A 139 -6.46 -14.67 -12.44
C CYS A 139 -7.16 -14.28 -13.74
N ASN A 140 -6.67 -14.77 -14.87
CA ASN A 140 -7.16 -14.40 -16.20
C ASN A 140 -8.14 -15.43 -16.79
N GLY A 141 -8.71 -16.29 -15.93
CA GLY A 141 -9.66 -17.33 -16.30
C GLY A 141 -9.15 -18.75 -16.03
N THR A 142 -9.93 -19.74 -16.50
CA THR A 142 -9.61 -21.16 -16.32
C THR A 142 -8.46 -21.63 -17.20
N ASN A 143 -7.77 -22.67 -16.76
CA ASN A 143 -6.68 -23.35 -17.47
C ASN A 143 -5.54 -22.41 -17.91
N THR A 144 -5.34 -21.32 -17.17
CA THR A 144 -4.24 -20.37 -17.35
C THR A 144 -3.50 -20.22 -16.02
N PRO A 145 -2.16 -20.07 -16.02
CA PRO A 145 -1.44 -19.73 -14.80
C PRO A 145 -1.96 -18.42 -14.20
N LEU A 146 -2.00 -18.34 -12.89
CA LEU A 146 -2.13 -17.05 -12.23
C LEU A 146 -0.87 -16.23 -12.49
N TYR A 147 -1.06 -14.94 -12.65
CA TYR A 147 0.03 -13.97 -12.73
C TYR A 147 0.11 -13.18 -11.44
N ILE A 148 1.32 -12.87 -11.03
CA ILE A 148 1.58 -11.97 -9.91
C ILE A 148 2.45 -10.81 -10.36
N TRP A 149 2.31 -9.67 -9.67
CA TRP A 149 3.29 -8.60 -9.74
C TRP A 149 4.21 -8.71 -8.53
N HIS A 150 5.45 -9.13 -8.79
CA HIS A 150 6.47 -9.30 -7.77
C HIS A 150 7.29 -8.00 -7.65
N ARG A 151 7.61 -7.57 -6.43
CA ARG A 151 8.30 -6.29 -6.16
C ARG A 151 9.64 -6.16 -6.85
N THR A 152 10.39 -7.26 -6.95
CA THR A 152 11.73 -7.30 -7.54
C THR A 152 11.71 -7.79 -8.99
N HIS A 153 10.84 -8.76 -9.30
CA HIS A 153 10.84 -9.45 -10.60
C HIS A 153 9.71 -9.02 -11.53
N GLU A 154 8.87 -8.08 -11.11
CA GLU A 154 7.71 -7.59 -11.88
C GLU A 154 6.68 -8.68 -12.19
N SER A 155 6.16 -8.74 -13.41
CA SER A 155 5.12 -9.70 -13.78
C SER A 155 5.67 -11.11 -13.95
N LEU A 156 5.21 -12.06 -13.13
CA LEU A 156 5.59 -13.47 -13.16
C LEU A 156 4.36 -14.36 -13.32
N PRO A 157 4.40 -15.38 -14.19
CA PRO A 157 3.48 -16.50 -14.12
C PRO A 157 3.80 -17.38 -12.90
N THR A 158 2.75 -17.99 -12.34
CA THR A 158 2.89 -18.94 -11.21
C THR A 158 2.64 -20.38 -11.66
N ASN A 159 2.98 -21.34 -10.79
CA ASN A 159 2.58 -22.73 -10.96
C ASN A 159 1.14 -23.02 -10.54
N ILE A 160 0.36 -22.01 -10.13
CA ILE A 160 -1.02 -22.17 -9.70
C ILE A 160 -1.97 -22.00 -10.89
N ILE A 161 -2.78 -23.04 -11.14
CA ILE A 161 -3.76 -23.08 -12.23
C ILE A 161 -5.09 -23.58 -11.69
N PHE A 162 -6.19 -23.03 -12.20
CA PHE A 162 -7.54 -23.57 -12.01
C PHE A 162 -7.96 -24.31 -13.28
N PRO A 163 -7.89 -25.65 -13.29
CA PRO A 163 -8.17 -26.43 -14.50
C PRO A 163 -9.66 -26.42 -14.88
N THR A 164 -10.55 -26.25 -13.92
CA THR A 164 -12.00 -26.27 -14.18
C THR A 164 -12.67 -24.98 -13.75
N ARG A 165 -13.85 -24.69 -14.34
CA ARG A 165 -14.67 -23.54 -13.98
C ARG A 165 -15.20 -23.65 -12.54
N GLU A 166 -15.51 -24.87 -12.09
CA GLU A 166 -16.04 -25.13 -10.76
C GLU A 166 -15.01 -24.78 -9.68
N GLU A 167 -13.73 -25.15 -9.88
CA GLU A 167 -12.67 -24.79 -8.95
C GLU A 167 -12.46 -23.26 -8.88
N LEU A 168 -12.48 -22.59 -10.03
CA LEU A 168 -12.32 -21.15 -10.11
C LEU A 168 -13.50 -20.42 -9.46
N ASN A 169 -14.73 -20.84 -9.80
CA ASN A 169 -15.96 -20.26 -9.23
C ASN A 169 -16.00 -20.42 -7.71
N PHE A 170 -15.52 -21.53 -7.16
CA PHE A 170 -15.43 -21.72 -5.71
C PHE A 170 -14.54 -20.65 -5.04
N ILE A 171 -13.38 -20.34 -5.63
CA ILE A 171 -12.49 -19.30 -5.10
C ILE A 171 -13.10 -17.91 -5.30
N VAL A 172 -13.69 -17.64 -6.46
CA VAL A 172 -14.37 -16.37 -6.75
C VAL A 172 -15.51 -16.12 -5.78
N THR A 173 -16.36 -17.10 -5.55
CA THR A 173 -17.46 -17.04 -4.57
C THR A 173 -16.94 -16.73 -3.16
N ARG A 174 -15.83 -17.35 -2.77
CA ARG A 174 -15.17 -17.07 -1.48
C ARG A 174 -14.65 -15.64 -1.39
N LEU A 175 -13.99 -15.15 -2.43
CA LEU A 175 -13.51 -13.77 -2.48
C LEU A 175 -14.67 -12.78 -2.36
N VAL A 176 -15.76 -13.01 -3.12
CA VAL A 176 -16.99 -12.21 -3.02
C VAL A 176 -17.54 -12.20 -1.60
N TYR A 177 -17.69 -13.39 -0.99
CA TYR A 177 -18.19 -13.51 0.39
C TYR A 177 -17.32 -12.73 1.39
N LYS A 178 -15.99 -12.82 1.25
CA LYS A 178 -15.04 -12.10 2.14
C LYS A 178 -15.09 -10.58 1.96
N THR A 179 -15.48 -10.06 0.79
CA THR A 179 -15.71 -8.61 0.62
C THR A 179 -16.98 -8.11 1.30
N GLY A 180 -17.88 -9.01 1.68
CA GLY A 180 -19.21 -8.64 2.22
C GLY A 180 -20.18 -8.09 1.18
N ASN A 181 -19.82 -8.10 -0.09
CA ASN A 181 -20.63 -7.62 -1.21
C ASN A 181 -21.32 -8.80 -1.92
N GLN A 182 -22.16 -8.48 -2.90
CA GLN A 182 -22.86 -9.45 -3.73
C GLN A 182 -22.52 -9.24 -5.20
N ILE A 183 -22.37 -10.32 -5.93
CA ILE A 183 -22.22 -10.36 -7.38
C ILE A 183 -23.30 -11.25 -7.97
N SER A 184 -23.74 -10.98 -9.16
CA SER A 184 -24.78 -11.76 -9.84
C SER A 184 -24.66 -11.66 -11.36
N ILE A 185 -25.37 -12.50 -12.09
CA ILE A 185 -25.47 -12.45 -13.53
C ILE A 185 -25.94 -11.06 -14.03
N ALA A 186 -26.84 -10.41 -13.27
CA ALA A 186 -27.31 -9.07 -13.60
C ALA A 186 -26.28 -7.97 -13.32
N ASN A 187 -25.39 -8.21 -12.35
CA ASN A 187 -24.28 -7.30 -11.99
C ASN A 187 -22.99 -8.12 -11.89
N PRO A 188 -22.38 -8.46 -13.04
CA PRO A 188 -21.28 -9.43 -13.11
C PRO A 188 -19.90 -8.86 -12.79
N ILE A 189 -19.81 -7.60 -12.37
CA ILE A 189 -18.58 -6.91 -12.00
C ILE A 189 -18.69 -6.44 -10.55
N LEU A 190 -17.66 -6.72 -9.76
CA LEU A 190 -17.59 -6.31 -8.37
C LEU A 190 -16.23 -5.73 -8.04
N GLU A 191 -16.23 -4.57 -7.41
CA GLU A 191 -15.08 -4.06 -6.66
C GLU A 191 -15.36 -4.12 -5.17
N GLY A 192 -14.38 -4.55 -4.39
CA GLY A 192 -14.55 -4.67 -2.95
C GLY A 192 -13.22 -4.69 -2.22
N THR A 193 -13.31 -4.60 -0.89
CA THR A 193 -12.15 -4.69 -0.01
C THR A 193 -12.22 -5.99 0.79
N LEU A 194 -11.14 -6.75 0.78
CA LEU A 194 -10.99 -7.96 1.58
C LEU A 194 -10.71 -7.59 3.05
N PRO A 195 -10.91 -8.53 4.01
CA PRO A 195 -10.67 -8.25 5.43
C PRO A 195 -9.27 -7.74 5.75
N GLU A 196 -8.26 -8.14 4.98
CA GLU A 196 -6.87 -7.70 5.10
C GLU A 196 -6.65 -6.26 4.58
N GLY A 197 -7.69 -5.61 4.06
CA GLY A 197 -7.62 -4.30 3.43
C GLY A 197 -7.24 -4.31 1.96
N TYR A 198 -7.06 -5.48 1.34
CA TYR A 198 -6.67 -5.59 -0.07
C TYR A 198 -7.85 -5.28 -1.00
N ARG A 199 -7.57 -4.56 -2.10
CA ARG A 199 -8.59 -4.28 -3.13
C ARG A 199 -8.77 -5.50 -4.03
N ALA A 200 -10.01 -5.95 -4.21
CA ALA A 200 -10.37 -7.03 -5.10
C ALA A 200 -11.30 -6.52 -6.20
N HIS A 201 -10.95 -6.78 -7.45
CA HIS A 201 -11.80 -6.60 -8.61
C HIS A 201 -12.13 -7.98 -9.18
N ILE A 202 -13.41 -8.28 -9.35
CA ILE A 202 -13.90 -9.58 -9.74
C ILE A 202 -14.86 -9.41 -10.92
N THR A 203 -14.74 -10.28 -11.94
CA THR A 203 -15.73 -10.36 -13.04
C THR A 203 -16.16 -11.80 -13.25
N LEU A 204 -17.45 -12.00 -13.47
CA LEU A 204 -18.01 -13.32 -13.78
C LEU A 204 -17.86 -13.65 -15.28
N ASP A 205 -18.05 -14.92 -15.60
CA ASP A 205 -17.95 -15.45 -16.97
C ASP A 205 -19.01 -14.89 -17.93
N GLU A 206 -20.05 -14.25 -17.43
CA GLU A 206 -21.01 -13.46 -18.23
C GLU A 206 -20.32 -12.38 -19.08
N VAL A 207 -19.26 -11.76 -18.58
CA VAL A 207 -18.50 -10.71 -19.26
C VAL A 207 -17.08 -11.14 -19.63
N SER A 208 -16.56 -12.23 -19.06
CA SER A 208 -15.24 -12.78 -19.31
C SER A 208 -15.31 -14.12 -20.03
N LYS A 209 -14.88 -14.18 -21.29
CA LYS A 209 -14.98 -15.39 -22.13
C LYS A 209 -14.15 -16.59 -21.66
N ARG A 210 -13.13 -16.37 -20.80
CA ARG A 210 -12.26 -17.43 -20.29
C ARG A 210 -12.69 -18.01 -18.93
N GLY A 211 -13.88 -17.64 -18.45
CA GLY A 211 -14.37 -17.94 -17.12
C GLY A 211 -14.23 -16.73 -16.19
N ASP A 212 -14.57 -16.91 -14.94
CA ASP A 212 -14.44 -15.86 -13.93
C ASP A 212 -13.00 -15.31 -13.88
N THR A 213 -12.86 -14.04 -13.50
CA THR A 213 -11.54 -13.43 -13.31
C THR A 213 -11.50 -12.67 -12.00
N PHE A 214 -10.32 -12.52 -11.44
CA PHE A 214 -10.11 -11.62 -10.32
C PHE A 214 -8.72 -10.97 -10.39
N THR A 215 -8.64 -9.75 -9.88
CA THR A 215 -7.38 -9.06 -9.62
C THR A 215 -7.41 -8.56 -8.19
N ILE A 216 -6.38 -8.91 -7.42
CA ILE A 216 -6.26 -8.51 -6.02
C ILE A 216 -5.01 -7.66 -5.89
N ARG A 217 -5.18 -6.40 -5.48
CA ARG A 217 -4.08 -5.51 -5.14
C ARG A 217 -3.83 -5.55 -3.65
N LYS A 218 -2.65 -5.99 -3.26
CA LYS A 218 -2.20 -6.07 -1.89
C LYS A 218 -1.57 -4.75 -1.46
N PHE A 219 -1.92 -4.31 -0.26
CA PHE A 219 -1.25 -3.17 0.37
C PHE A 219 -0.22 -3.67 1.38
N ARG A 220 0.83 -2.89 1.56
CA ARG A 220 1.82 -3.21 2.58
C ARG A 220 1.22 -3.06 3.97
N THR A 221 1.41 -4.05 4.81
CA THR A 221 1.05 -3.99 6.25
C THR A 221 1.83 -2.86 6.94
N ASN A 222 3.12 -2.70 6.59
CA ASN A 222 3.97 -1.60 7.02
C ASN A 222 4.24 -0.70 5.82
N PRO A 223 3.64 0.50 5.74
CA PRO A 223 3.92 1.45 4.70
C PRO A 223 5.38 1.92 4.76
N PHE A 224 5.89 2.41 3.63
CA PHE A 224 7.21 3.01 3.61
C PHE A 224 7.27 4.23 4.53
N THR A 225 8.31 4.27 5.36
CA THR A 225 8.64 5.44 6.16
C THR A 225 9.41 6.47 5.34
N VAL A 226 9.53 7.69 5.84
CA VAL A 226 10.40 8.69 5.22
C VAL A 226 11.86 8.22 5.16
N VAL A 227 12.31 7.45 6.16
CA VAL A 227 13.65 6.88 6.22
C VAL A 227 13.85 5.85 5.09
N ASP A 228 12.87 4.98 4.87
CA ASP A 228 12.90 4.02 3.74
C ASP A 228 13.01 4.74 2.40
N LEU A 229 12.25 5.82 2.18
CA LEU A 229 12.28 6.58 0.93
C LEU A 229 13.62 7.29 0.71
N ILE A 230 14.28 7.73 1.77
CA ILE A 230 15.63 8.28 1.69
C ILE A 230 16.65 7.18 1.36
N GLN A 231 16.58 6.03 2.04
CA GLN A 231 17.47 4.88 1.77
C GLN A 231 17.34 4.35 0.33
N LEU A 232 16.12 4.33 -0.20
CA LEU A 232 15.84 3.95 -1.59
C LEU A 232 16.25 5.03 -2.62
N GLY A 233 16.69 6.21 -2.15
CA GLY A 233 17.03 7.33 -3.01
C GLY A 233 15.81 7.98 -3.68
N THR A 234 14.59 7.69 -3.24
CA THR A 234 13.38 8.31 -3.79
C THR A 234 13.34 9.81 -3.52
N ILE A 235 13.82 10.22 -2.35
CA ILE A 235 13.98 11.61 -1.91
C ILE A 235 15.32 11.79 -1.23
N SER A 236 15.84 13.03 -1.22
CA SER A 236 17.02 13.36 -0.40
C SER A 236 16.60 13.69 1.06
N PRO A 237 17.52 13.56 2.04
CA PRO A 237 17.28 14.01 3.41
C PRO A 237 16.85 15.48 3.49
N LYS A 238 17.45 16.36 2.67
CA LYS A 238 17.12 17.79 2.61
C LYS A 238 15.71 18.03 2.06
N LEU A 239 15.29 17.27 1.02
CA LEU A 239 13.92 17.34 0.50
C LEU A 239 12.91 16.88 1.56
N ALA A 240 13.19 15.78 2.26
CA ALA A 240 12.35 15.31 3.36
C ALA A 240 12.26 16.34 4.50
N ALA A 241 13.38 16.98 4.87
CA ALA A 241 13.40 18.06 5.85
C ALA A 241 12.56 19.27 5.41
N TYR A 242 12.60 19.60 4.11
CA TYR A 242 11.79 20.67 3.54
C TYR A 242 10.28 20.34 3.66
N THR A 243 9.86 19.14 3.25
CA THR A 243 8.45 18.72 3.38
C THR A 243 8.02 18.67 4.85
N TRP A 244 8.92 18.29 5.76
CA TRP A 244 8.65 18.33 7.21
C TRP A 244 8.31 19.74 7.69
N LEU A 245 9.09 20.76 7.27
CA LEU A 245 8.80 22.17 7.60
C LEU A 245 7.46 22.63 7.02
N LEU A 246 7.16 22.25 5.79
CA LEU A 246 5.87 22.58 5.17
C LEU A 246 4.69 22.00 5.94
N VAL A 247 4.79 20.73 6.34
CA VAL A 247 3.76 20.05 7.13
C VAL A 247 3.56 20.71 8.49
N GLU A 248 4.65 21.02 9.20
CA GLU A 248 4.58 21.68 10.51
C GLU A 248 3.80 23.00 10.46
N HIS A 249 3.96 23.75 9.36
CA HIS A 249 3.31 25.04 9.17
C HIS A 249 2.01 24.97 8.36
N SER A 250 1.40 23.78 8.27
CA SER A 250 0.12 23.54 7.59
C SER A 250 0.12 24.01 6.12
N ARG A 251 1.24 23.85 5.41
CA ARG A 251 1.30 24.14 3.98
C ARG A 251 0.76 22.99 3.16
N SER A 252 0.00 23.32 2.14
CA SER A 252 -0.65 22.35 1.29
C SER A 252 0.26 21.81 0.20
N MET A 253 0.19 20.52 -0.07
CA MET A 253 1.05 19.83 -1.03
C MET A 253 0.26 18.86 -1.91
N MET A 254 0.63 18.81 -3.19
CA MET A 254 0.07 17.87 -4.15
C MET A 254 1.17 16.97 -4.72
N VAL A 255 0.99 15.66 -4.63
CA VAL A 255 1.91 14.68 -5.22
C VAL A 255 1.38 14.24 -6.57
N SER A 256 2.14 14.48 -7.65
CA SER A 256 1.79 14.10 -9.01
C SER A 256 2.71 13.00 -9.53
N GLY A 257 2.23 12.24 -10.51
CA GLY A 257 3.01 11.20 -11.20
C GLY A 257 2.12 10.18 -11.92
N ALA A 258 2.72 9.39 -12.79
CA ALA A 258 2.08 8.32 -13.53
C ALA A 258 1.59 7.17 -12.61
N VAL A 259 0.93 6.18 -13.19
CA VAL A 259 0.54 4.94 -12.48
C VAL A 259 1.78 4.22 -11.97
N ALA A 260 1.72 3.67 -10.75
CA ALA A 260 2.82 2.95 -10.07
C ALA A 260 4.10 3.77 -9.83
N SER A 261 4.04 5.12 -9.90
CA SER A 261 5.18 6.00 -9.61
C SER A 261 5.49 6.13 -8.11
N GLY A 262 4.58 5.71 -7.21
CA GLY A 262 4.77 5.77 -5.76
C GLY A 262 4.16 7.01 -5.09
N LYS A 263 3.16 7.66 -5.71
CA LYS A 263 2.46 8.85 -5.16
C LYS A 263 1.93 8.61 -3.76
N THR A 264 1.14 7.57 -3.57
CA THR A 264 0.53 7.25 -2.26
C THR A 264 1.60 6.90 -1.22
N SER A 265 2.67 6.21 -1.62
CA SER A 265 3.78 5.89 -0.72
C SER A 265 4.51 7.14 -0.24
N LEU A 266 4.78 8.10 -1.15
CA LEU A 266 5.38 9.37 -0.79
C LEU A 266 4.44 10.22 0.07
N LEU A 267 3.16 10.31 -0.30
CA LEU A 267 2.15 11.03 0.47
C LEU A 267 2.08 10.48 1.90
N ASN A 268 2.02 9.14 2.04
CA ASN A 268 1.99 8.49 3.35
C ASN A 268 3.25 8.77 4.18
N ALA A 269 4.43 8.73 3.56
CA ALA A 269 5.68 9.05 4.27
C ALA A 269 5.73 10.53 4.74
N ILE A 270 5.23 11.47 3.92
CA ILE A 270 5.14 12.88 4.30
C ILE A 270 4.17 13.10 5.46
N THR A 271 3.06 12.34 5.52
CA THR A 271 2.08 12.49 6.61
C THR A 271 2.63 12.12 7.99
N MET A 272 3.76 11.37 8.07
CA MET A 272 4.44 11.10 9.33
C MET A 272 4.94 12.37 10.05
N PHE A 273 5.10 13.46 9.30
CA PHE A 273 5.51 14.76 9.86
C PHE A 273 4.37 15.55 10.48
N ILE A 274 3.11 15.10 10.39
CA ILE A 274 1.98 15.78 11.02
C ILE A 274 2.10 15.64 12.54
N LYS A 275 1.96 16.75 13.25
CA LYS A 275 2.00 16.77 14.72
C LYS A 275 0.88 15.88 15.29
N PRO A 276 1.16 15.09 16.34
CA PRO A 276 0.17 14.13 16.88
C PRO A 276 -1.08 14.80 17.46
N GLU A 277 -1.00 16.07 17.86
CA GLU A 277 -2.12 16.86 18.37
C GLU A 277 -3.08 17.29 17.26
N MET A 278 -2.59 17.41 16.02
CA MET A 278 -3.39 17.82 14.87
C MET A 278 -4.40 16.76 14.50
N LYS A 279 -5.65 17.17 14.31
CA LYS A 279 -6.71 16.30 13.84
C LYS A 279 -6.62 16.14 12.32
N VAL A 280 -6.53 14.88 11.87
CA VAL A 280 -6.46 14.55 10.44
C VAL A 280 -7.73 13.85 9.99
N VAL A 281 -8.24 14.21 8.83
CA VAL A 281 -9.25 13.43 8.12
C VAL A 281 -8.67 13.01 6.79
N SER A 282 -8.53 11.70 6.56
CA SER A 282 -8.19 11.17 5.23
C SER A 282 -9.43 10.67 4.51
N ILE A 283 -9.44 10.83 3.20
CA ILE A 283 -10.54 10.45 2.31
C ILE A 283 -9.93 9.67 1.14
N GLU A 284 -10.27 8.39 1.04
CA GLU A 284 -9.66 7.46 0.10
C GLU A 284 -10.72 6.56 -0.55
N GLU A 285 -10.47 6.06 -1.77
CA GLU A 285 -11.29 4.99 -2.34
C GLU A 285 -11.08 3.67 -1.59
N VAL A 286 -9.82 3.37 -1.30
CA VAL A 286 -9.40 2.24 -0.46
C VAL A 286 -8.36 2.76 0.51
N ARG A 287 -8.40 2.30 1.74
CA ARG A 287 -7.51 2.77 2.80
C ARG A 287 -6.07 2.29 2.57
N GLU A 288 -5.19 3.23 2.22
CA GLU A 288 -3.75 2.99 2.02
C GLU A 288 -2.90 3.75 3.06
N LEU A 289 -3.41 4.86 3.59
CA LEU A 289 -2.69 5.70 4.54
C LEU A 289 -2.67 5.09 5.94
N ARG A 290 -1.59 5.39 6.67
CA ARG A 290 -1.43 5.11 8.10
C ARG A 290 -0.95 6.38 8.79
N LEU A 291 -1.67 6.85 9.80
CA LEU A 291 -1.35 8.04 10.57
C LEU A 291 -1.38 7.75 12.09
N HIS A 292 -1.17 8.81 12.89
CA HIS A 292 -1.26 8.79 14.36
C HIS A 292 -2.71 8.61 14.85
N GLU A 293 -2.91 8.56 16.18
CA GLU A 293 -4.21 8.23 16.79
C GLU A 293 -5.32 9.27 16.52
N ASN A 294 -4.99 10.60 16.41
CA ASN A 294 -5.98 11.65 16.15
C ASN A 294 -6.33 11.74 14.65
N TRP A 295 -6.77 10.63 14.09
CA TRP A 295 -7.06 10.47 12.66
C TRP A 295 -8.39 9.79 12.40
N ILE A 296 -9.14 10.32 11.45
CA ILE A 296 -10.39 9.75 10.96
C ILE A 296 -10.19 9.30 9.51
N PRO A 297 -10.03 8.00 9.25
CA PRO A 297 -10.01 7.46 7.90
C PRO A 297 -11.42 7.30 7.35
N LEU A 298 -11.72 7.96 6.25
CA LEU A 298 -12.98 7.83 5.53
C LEU A 298 -12.71 7.15 4.19
N THR A 299 -13.56 6.19 3.82
CA THR A 299 -13.48 5.49 2.54
C THR A 299 -14.79 5.58 1.78
N THR A 300 -14.71 5.69 0.46
CA THR A 300 -15.90 5.67 -0.41
C THR A 300 -16.64 4.35 -0.29
N ARG A 301 -17.93 4.39 -0.58
CA ARG A 301 -18.77 3.20 -0.66
C ARG A 301 -19.51 3.21 -1.98
N PRO A 302 -19.01 2.49 -2.99
CA PRO A 302 -19.74 2.32 -4.25
C PRO A 302 -21.04 1.56 -3.99
N SER A 303 -22.08 1.87 -4.75
CA SER A 303 -23.38 1.20 -4.65
C SER A 303 -23.58 0.28 -5.85
N TYR A 304 -23.69 -1.02 -5.57
CA TYR A 304 -24.01 -2.04 -6.55
C TYR A 304 -25.44 -2.59 -6.37
N GLN A 305 -26.19 -2.08 -5.38
CA GLN A 305 -27.52 -2.57 -5.03
C GLN A 305 -28.58 -1.48 -5.17
N PRO A 306 -29.74 -1.74 -5.75
CA PRO A 306 -30.86 -0.82 -5.77
C PRO A 306 -31.26 -0.38 -4.36
N GLY A 307 -31.38 0.94 -4.14
CA GLY A 307 -31.80 1.49 -2.85
C GLY A 307 -30.69 1.78 -1.86
N ILE A 308 -29.42 1.38 -2.14
CA ILE A 308 -28.27 1.81 -1.36
C ILE A 308 -27.64 3.02 -2.04
N GLN A 309 -27.55 4.13 -1.31
CA GLN A 309 -26.91 5.34 -1.83
C GLN A 309 -25.39 5.17 -1.88
N GLU A 310 -24.77 5.53 -3.00
CA GLU A 310 -23.32 5.66 -3.11
C GLU A 310 -22.80 6.76 -2.17
N VAL A 311 -21.60 6.59 -1.62
CA VAL A 311 -20.88 7.60 -0.86
C VAL A 311 -19.59 7.93 -1.61
N THR A 312 -19.57 9.11 -2.23
CA THR A 312 -18.46 9.57 -3.09
C THR A 312 -17.36 10.27 -2.27
N LEU A 313 -16.18 10.50 -2.90
CA LEU A 313 -15.12 11.34 -2.34
C LEU A 313 -15.64 12.74 -1.98
N PHE A 314 -16.51 13.30 -2.83
CA PHE A 314 -17.11 14.61 -2.62
C PHE A 314 -18.01 14.66 -1.37
N ASP A 315 -18.85 13.63 -1.15
CA ASP A 315 -19.71 13.55 0.03
C ASP A 315 -18.89 13.44 1.31
N LEU A 316 -17.84 12.64 1.28
CA LEU A 316 -16.91 12.44 2.40
C LEU A 316 -16.17 13.74 2.73
N LEU A 317 -15.74 14.50 1.71
CA LEU A 317 -15.05 15.77 1.91
C LEU A 317 -15.97 16.83 2.52
N LYS A 318 -17.23 16.92 2.07
CA LYS A 318 -18.24 17.77 2.73
C LYS A 318 -18.47 17.39 4.20
N SER A 319 -18.45 16.10 4.50
CA SER A 319 -18.55 15.61 5.88
C SER A 319 -17.31 15.99 6.70
N ALA A 320 -16.11 15.86 6.12
CA ALA A 320 -14.84 16.20 6.77
C ALA A 320 -14.79 17.65 7.24
N LEU A 321 -15.28 18.59 6.43
CA LEU A 321 -15.33 20.03 6.79
C LEU A 321 -16.10 20.33 8.08
N ARG A 322 -17.07 19.47 8.43
CA ARG A 322 -17.86 19.61 9.66
C ARG A 322 -17.17 19.01 10.89
N GLN A 323 -16.05 18.34 10.71
CA GLN A 323 -15.31 17.66 11.76
C GLN A 323 -14.16 18.50 12.32
N ARG A 324 -13.94 19.70 11.80
CA ARG A 324 -12.86 20.65 12.18
C ARG A 324 -11.48 19.99 12.17
N PRO A 325 -11.03 19.44 11.06
CA PRO A 325 -9.69 18.89 10.94
C PRO A 325 -8.65 20.00 10.81
N ASP A 326 -7.42 19.74 11.29
CA ASP A 326 -6.28 20.59 10.98
C ASP A 326 -5.74 20.26 9.57
N TYR A 327 -5.77 18.99 9.21
CA TYR A 327 -5.39 18.49 7.89
C TYR A 327 -6.50 17.67 7.23
N ILE A 328 -6.71 17.91 5.93
CA ILE A 328 -7.54 17.08 5.06
C ILE A 328 -6.63 16.43 4.01
N ILE A 329 -6.66 15.10 3.94
CA ILE A 329 -5.85 14.35 3.00
C ILE A 329 -6.78 13.59 2.06
N VAL A 330 -6.69 13.88 0.75
CA VAL A 330 -7.42 13.14 -0.27
C VAL A 330 -6.44 12.21 -0.98
N GLY A 331 -6.67 10.90 -0.91
CA GLY A 331 -5.78 9.91 -1.50
C GLY A 331 -5.45 10.20 -2.95
N GLU A 332 -6.48 10.48 -3.76
CA GLU A 332 -6.34 10.93 -5.14
C GLU A 332 -7.51 11.83 -5.55
N VAL A 333 -7.23 12.93 -6.23
CA VAL A 333 -8.26 13.83 -6.79
C VAL A 333 -8.43 13.58 -8.29
N ARG A 334 -9.70 13.47 -8.71
CA ARG A 334 -10.07 13.20 -10.11
C ARG A 334 -11.28 14.01 -10.59
N GLY A 335 -12.08 14.54 -9.67
CA GLY A 335 -13.37 15.16 -9.93
C GLY A 335 -13.64 16.43 -9.10
N GLU A 336 -14.90 16.65 -8.80
CA GLU A 336 -15.40 17.84 -8.09
C GLU A 336 -14.87 17.96 -6.64
N GLU A 337 -14.44 16.86 -6.03
CA GLU A 337 -13.80 16.87 -4.71
C GLU A 337 -12.57 17.77 -4.67
N ALA A 338 -11.83 17.89 -5.79
CA ALA A 338 -10.67 18.76 -5.89
C ALA A 338 -11.02 20.22 -5.58
N TYR A 339 -12.11 20.74 -6.16
CA TYR A 339 -12.57 22.11 -5.90
C TYR A 339 -12.91 22.33 -4.42
N THR A 340 -13.60 21.37 -3.79
CA THR A 340 -13.95 21.45 -2.38
C THR A 340 -12.71 21.37 -1.48
N LEU A 341 -11.68 20.58 -1.86
CA LEU A 341 -10.40 20.57 -1.16
C LEU A 341 -9.73 21.96 -1.21
N PHE A 342 -9.68 22.60 -2.37
CA PHE A 342 -9.14 23.96 -2.51
C PHE A 342 -9.93 25.00 -1.69
N GLN A 343 -11.26 24.87 -1.63
CA GLN A 343 -12.08 25.71 -0.74
C GLN A 343 -11.72 25.49 0.74
N SER A 344 -11.46 24.25 1.15
CA SER A 344 -11.05 23.96 2.53
C SER A 344 -9.69 24.57 2.87
N ILE A 345 -8.75 24.54 1.93
CA ILE A 345 -7.44 25.18 2.09
C ILE A 345 -7.58 26.70 2.20
N ALA A 346 -8.46 27.30 1.40
CA ALA A 346 -8.73 28.75 1.43
C ALA A 346 -9.24 29.25 2.79
N VAL A 347 -9.93 28.40 3.56
CA VAL A 347 -10.42 28.75 4.92
C VAL A 347 -9.45 28.34 6.04
N GLY A 348 -8.25 27.84 5.70
CA GLY A 348 -7.14 27.64 6.64
C GLY A 348 -6.81 26.21 7.01
N HIS A 349 -7.47 25.20 6.44
CA HIS A 349 -7.07 23.80 6.64
C HIS A 349 -5.80 23.47 5.84
N GLY A 350 -4.90 22.66 6.40
CA GLY A 350 -3.84 22.04 5.61
C GLY A 350 -4.44 21.03 4.64
N GLY A 351 -4.00 21.04 3.39
CA GLY A 351 -4.48 20.12 2.35
C GLY A 351 -3.35 19.28 1.75
N MET A 352 -3.56 17.97 1.66
CA MET A 352 -2.67 17.09 0.91
C MET A 352 -3.48 16.20 -0.02
N CYS A 353 -2.97 15.97 -1.22
CA CYS A 353 -3.60 15.05 -2.15
C CYS A 353 -2.60 14.48 -3.16
N SER A 354 -3.03 13.46 -3.90
CA SER A 354 -2.32 13.06 -5.10
C SER A 354 -3.15 13.28 -6.36
N ILE A 355 -2.48 13.36 -7.51
CA ILE A 355 -3.10 13.50 -8.82
C ILE A 355 -2.32 12.67 -9.86
N HIS A 356 -3.03 12.04 -10.78
CA HIS A 356 -2.39 11.42 -11.94
C HIS A 356 -2.06 12.49 -12.99
N ALA A 357 -0.79 12.88 -13.08
CA ALA A 357 -0.26 13.73 -14.14
C ALA A 357 1.25 13.49 -14.27
N ASP A 358 1.77 13.61 -15.46
CA ASP A 358 3.16 13.30 -15.84
C ASP A 358 4.07 14.53 -15.87
N SER A 359 3.49 15.73 -15.77
CA SER A 359 4.20 17.01 -15.76
C SER A 359 3.42 18.07 -14.97
N GLU A 360 4.11 19.14 -14.55
CA GLU A 360 3.53 20.29 -13.87
C GLU A 360 2.44 20.95 -14.72
N ASP A 361 2.70 21.13 -16.01
CA ASP A 361 1.71 21.65 -16.99
C ASP A 361 0.45 20.79 -17.06
N SER A 362 0.62 19.45 -17.06
CA SER A 362 -0.50 18.52 -17.03
C SER A 362 -1.30 18.64 -15.75
N VAL A 363 -0.63 18.85 -14.60
CA VAL A 363 -1.31 19.11 -13.32
C VAL A 363 -2.16 20.36 -13.43
N ILE A 364 -1.57 21.49 -13.83
CA ILE A 364 -2.28 22.78 -13.93
C ILE A 364 -3.49 22.65 -14.87
N LYS A 365 -3.29 22.10 -16.06
CA LYS A 365 -4.38 21.91 -17.06
C LYS A 365 -5.52 21.06 -16.50
N ARG A 366 -5.20 19.96 -15.77
CA ARG A 366 -6.22 19.10 -15.19
C ARG A 366 -7.00 19.82 -14.07
N LEU A 367 -6.33 20.61 -13.25
CA LEU A 367 -6.95 21.36 -12.16
C LEU A 367 -7.94 22.42 -12.67
N ILE A 368 -7.58 23.15 -13.73
CA ILE A 368 -8.43 24.24 -14.27
C ILE A 368 -9.52 23.77 -15.26
N THR A 369 -9.47 22.51 -15.69
CA THR A 369 -10.47 21.94 -16.62
C THR A 369 -11.46 21.05 -15.88
N ARG A 370 -12.68 20.90 -16.45
CA ARG A 370 -13.67 19.97 -15.92
C ARG A 370 -13.15 18.53 -15.92
N PRO A 371 -13.48 17.74 -14.91
CA PRO A 371 -14.48 17.99 -13.83
C PRO A 371 -13.99 18.75 -12.61
N MET A 372 -12.69 19.07 -12.47
CA MET A 372 -12.14 19.75 -11.28
C MET A 372 -12.49 21.23 -11.24
N ASP A 373 -12.39 21.93 -12.38
CA ASP A 373 -12.86 23.32 -12.63
C ASP A 373 -12.38 24.33 -11.57
N ILE A 374 -11.11 24.23 -11.14
CA ILE A 374 -10.54 25.11 -10.12
C ILE A 374 -10.17 26.45 -10.73
N PRO A 375 -10.66 27.56 -10.18
CA PRO A 375 -10.26 28.89 -10.64
C PRO A 375 -8.76 29.09 -10.54
N MET A 376 -8.14 29.65 -11.58
CA MET A 376 -6.70 29.91 -11.67
C MET A 376 -6.17 30.61 -10.40
N MET A 377 -6.89 31.59 -9.89
CA MET A 377 -6.54 32.36 -8.69
C MET A 377 -6.42 31.52 -7.42
N MET A 378 -6.99 30.32 -7.39
CA MET A 378 -6.89 29.41 -6.24
C MET A 378 -5.66 28.50 -6.28
N LEU A 379 -4.98 28.37 -7.42
CA LEU A 379 -3.84 27.46 -7.56
C LEU A 379 -2.73 27.70 -6.54
N PRO A 380 -2.35 28.95 -6.19
CA PRO A 380 -1.31 29.22 -5.18
C PRO A 380 -1.67 28.75 -3.76
N LEU A 381 -2.93 28.41 -3.48
CA LEU A 381 -3.34 27.78 -2.22
C LEU A 381 -2.72 26.40 -2.05
N MET A 382 -2.50 25.68 -3.16
CA MET A 382 -1.70 24.48 -3.19
C MET A 382 -0.23 24.88 -3.30
N ASN A 383 0.38 25.16 -2.18
CA ASN A 383 1.68 25.78 -2.07
C ASN A 383 2.79 25.05 -2.84
N CYS A 384 2.71 23.71 -2.96
CA CYS A 384 3.79 22.91 -3.48
C CYS A 384 3.28 21.72 -4.32
N LEU A 385 3.88 21.54 -5.51
CA LEU A 385 3.75 20.37 -6.35
C LEU A 385 4.98 19.48 -6.22
N ILE A 386 4.79 18.19 -6.00
CA ILE A 386 5.86 17.19 -5.88
C ILE A 386 5.68 16.16 -6.98
N GLN A 387 6.55 16.17 -7.98
CA GLN A 387 6.49 15.26 -9.12
C GLN A 387 7.28 13.99 -8.83
N VAL A 388 6.64 12.82 -8.91
CA VAL A 388 7.30 11.51 -8.71
C VAL A 388 7.32 10.72 -10.00
N LYS A 389 8.47 10.15 -10.34
CA LYS A 389 8.66 9.29 -11.51
C LYS A 389 9.19 7.91 -11.14
N ARG A 390 8.76 6.91 -11.91
CA ARG A 390 9.42 5.61 -11.99
C ARG A 390 10.56 5.72 -12.99
N VAL A 391 11.77 5.35 -12.59
CA VAL A 391 12.99 5.49 -13.40
C VAL A 391 13.73 4.16 -13.49
N ALA A 392 14.37 3.91 -14.62
CA ALA A 392 15.26 2.76 -14.78
C ALA A 392 16.62 3.07 -14.15
N LEU A 393 17.08 2.19 -13.26
CA LEU A 393 18.37 2.29 -12.56
C LEU A 393 19.19 1.02 -12.86
N GLY A 394 19.85 0.99 -14.02
CA GLY A 394 20.49 -0.23 -14.48
C GLY A 394 19.48 -1.37 -14.70
N ASP A 395 19.65 -2.47 -13.96
CA ASP A 395 18.84 -3.70 -14.12
C ASP A 395 17.52 -3.68 -13.35
N HIS A 396 17.21 -2.61 -12.61
CA HIS A 396 16.00 -2.51 -11.82
C HIS A 396 15.32 -1.14 -11.97
N PHE A 397 14.06 -1.06 -11.53
CA PHE A 397 13.32 0.20 -11.50
C PHE A 397 13.31 0.79 -10.09
N GLY A 398 13.64 2.08 -10.01
CA GLY A 398 13.48 2.90 -8.81
C GLY A 398 12.36 3.93 -8.95
N ARG A 399 12.18 4.72 -7.89
CA ARG A 399 11.30 5.89 -7.89
C ARG A 399 12.15 7.09 -7.47
N ARG A 400 11.93 8.24 -8.12
CA ARG A 400 12.60 9.50 -7.78
C ARG A 400 11.59 10.64 -7.78
N VAL A 401 11.68 11.51 -6.81
CA VAL A 401 11.04 12.82 -6.93
C VAL A 401 11.80 13.61 -7.98
N GLU A 402 11.17 13.87 -9.11
CA GLU A 402 11.80 14.59 -10.23
C GLU A 402 11.97 16.07 -9.92
N SER A 403 10.91 16.69 -9.39
CA SER A 403 10.90 18.09 -8.99
C SER A 403 10.02 18.33 -7.77
N VAL A 404 10.36 19.39 -7.04
CA VAL A 404 9.49 20.03 -6.05
C VAL A 404 9.37 21.48 -6.45
N THR A 405 8.16 21.92 -6.79
CA THR A 405 7.90 23.23 -7.37
C THR A 405 6.85 23.96 -6.57
N GLU A 406 7.14 25.18 -6.14
CA GLU A 406 6.19 26.07 -5.45
C GLU A 406 5.31 26.78 -6.46
N ILE A 407 4.01 26.96 -6.14
CA ILE A 407 3.10 27.84 -6.86
C ILE A 407 3.01 29.13 -6.04
N THR A 408 3.71 30.19 -6.46
CA THR A 408 3.90 31.37 -5.63
C THR A 408 2.78 32.41 -5.79
N GLU A 409 2.39 32.68 -7.02
CA GLU A 409 1.33 33.64 -7.37
C GLU A 409 0.79 33.37 -8.78
N ILE A 410 -0.22 34.12 -9.18
CA ILE A 410 -0.67 34.22 -10.57
C ILE A 410 -0.12 35.49 -11.17
N ASP A 411 0.62 35.36 -12.25
CA ASP A 411 1.13 36.51 -13.02
C ASP A 411 -0.05 37.33 -13.57
N LYS A 412 -0.02 38.64 -13.38
CA LYS A 412 -1.14 39.54 -13.72
C LYS A 412 -1.27 39.81 -15.22
N GLU A 413 -0.18 39.65 -15.97
CA GLU A 413 -0.16 39.94 -17.41
C GLU A 413 -0.50 38.70 -18.20
N SER A 414 0.12 37.57 -17.91
CA SER A 414 -0.11 36.29 -18.59
C SER A 414 -1.32 35.52 -18.07
N ASN A 415 -1.79 35.84 -16.84
CA ASN A 415 -2.77 35.06 -16.09
C ASN A 415 -2.37 33.58 -15.91
N GLU A 416 -1.07 33.31 -15.81
CA GLU A 416 -0.51 31.96 -15.59
C GLU A 416 0.10 31.85 -14.19
N PRO A 417 0.17 30.63 -13.59
CA PRO A 417 0.80 30.43 -12.30
C PRO A 417 2.33 30.60 -12.41
N VAL A 418 2.90 31.35 -11.48
CA VAL A 418 4.36 31.46 -11.34
C VAL A 418 4.87 30.25 -10.58
N LEU A 419 5.67 29.43 -11.25
CA LEU A 419 6.24 28.20 -10.74
C LEU A 419 7.71 28.40 -10.39
N GLU A 420 8.10 28.11 -9.15
CA GLU A 420 9.47 28.22 -8.68
C GLU A 420 9.98 26.86 -8.19
N THR A 421 10.90 26.24 -8.93
CA THR A 421 11.51 24.95 -8.55
C THR A 421 12.38 25.09 -7.31
N ARG A 422 12.18 24.23 -6.31
CA ARG A 422 12.99 24.14 -5.08
C ARG A 422 13.94 22.96 -5.09
N PHE A 423 13.50 21.84 -5.64
CA PHE A 423 14.34 20.67 -5.82
C PHE A 423 14.19 20.13 -7.23
N LYS A 424 15.31 19.67 -7.78
CA LYS A 424 15.34 18.98 -9.07
C LYS A 424 16.26 17.79 -8.99
N TRP A 425 15.78 16.64 -9.45
CA TRP A 425 16.59 15.45 -9.57
C TRP A 425 17.45 15.49 -10.83
N ASN A 426 18.73 15.18 -10.67
CA ASN A 426 19.68 15.05 -11.78
C ASN A 426 19.84 13.55 -12.10
N ALA A 427 19.33 13.14 -13.26
CA ALA A 427 19.35 11.73 -13.68
C ALA A 427 20.77 11.20 -13.96
N ALA A 428 21.72 12.06 -14.34
CA ALA A 428 23.07 11.64 -14.67
C ALA A 428 23.91 11.29 -13.42
N SER A 429 23.69 12.00 -12.32
CA SER A 429 24.43 11.82 -11.05
C SER A 429 23.62 11.12 -9.96
N ASP A 430 22.32 10.86 -10.20
CA ASP A 430 21.33 10.38 -9.22
C ASP A 430 21.32 11.20 -7.92
N THR A 431 21.39 12.53 -8.06
CA THR A 431 21.43 13.48 -6.94
C THR A 431 20.30 14.50 -7.04
N PHE A 432 19.99 15.15 -5.93
CA PHE A 432 19.00 16.22 -5.87
C PHE A 432 19.66 17.58 -5.67
N GLU A 433 19.36 18.50 -6.56
CA GLU A 433 19.79 19.89 -6.44
C GLU A 433 18.75 20.69 -5.65
N TYR A 434 19.18 21.51 -4.71
CA TYR A 434 18.33 22.40 -3.92
C TYR A 434 18.53 23.85 -4.33
N PHE A 435 17.45 24.55 -4.68
CA PHE A 435 17.45 25.97 -5.04
C PHE A 435 16.95 26.79 -3.86
N LYS A 436 17.88 27.31 -3.05
CA LYS A 436 17.57 28.19 -1.90
C LYS A 436 16.86 29.45 -2.40
N SER A 437 15.81 29.85 -1.70
CA SER A 437 15.11 31.11 -1.97
C SER A 437 14.92 31.92 -0.69
N ASN A 438 15.20 33.19 -0.79
CA ASN A 438 14.88 34.20 0.23
C ASN A 438 13.76 35.13 -0.24
N ASN A 439 13.03 34.75 -1.30
CA ASN A 439 11.92 35.50 -1.85
C ASN A 439 10.75 35.49 -0.86
N GLU A 440 10.19 36.65 -0.56
CA GLU A 440 9.02 36.80 0.30
C GLU A 440 7.76 36.10 -0.26
N LYS A 441 7.70 35.86 -1.56
CA LYS A 441 6.63 35.12 -2.24
C LYS A 441 6.82 33.60 -2.18
N SER A 442 8.02 33.12 -1.82
CA SER A 442 8.26 31.69 -1.62
C SER A 442 7.43 31.13 -0.45
N VAL A 443 7.31 29.81 -0.38
CA VAL A 443 6.59 29.17 0.75
C VAL A 443 7.28 29.50 2.08
N PHE A 444 8.61 29.57 2.14
CA PHE A 444 9.30 30.04 3.35
C PHE A 444 9.02 31.52 3.63
N GLY A 445 8.94 32.38 2.61
CA GLY A 445 8.50 33.76 2.77
C GLY A 445 7.07 33.87 3.30
N LEU A 446 6.18 33.01 2.81
CA LEU A 446 4.80 32.92 3.32
C LEU A 446 4.75 32.47 4.79
N ILE A 447 5.51 31.42 5.16
CA ILE A 447 5.63 30.95 6.55
C ILE A 447 6.22 32.06 7.45
N SER A 448 7.27 32.69 7.00
CA SER A 448 7.94 33.79 7.71
C SER A 448 6.96 34.92 8.04
N ARG A 449 6.18 35.34 7.06
CA ARG A 449 5.18 36.43 7.22
C ARG A 449 4.03 36.05 8.16
N ILE A 450 3.50 34.83 8.05
CA ILE A 450 2.37 34.38 8.86
C ILE A 450 2.78 34.16 10.32
N ASN A 451 3.92 33.51 10.53
CA ASN A 451 4.37 33.10 11.86
C ASN A 451 5.37 34.05 12.50
N GLN A 452 5.74 35.15 11.81
CA GLN A 452 6.75 36.14 12.25
C GLN A 452 8.11 35.49 12.57
N ILE A 453 8.50 34.48 11.80
CA ILE A 453 9.79 33.79 11.91
C ILE A 453 10.70 34.27 10.78
N PRO A 454 11.93 34.72 11.05
CA PRO A 454 12.89 35.08 9.98
C PRO A 454 13.12 33.93 8.99
N ILE A 455 13.19 34.21 7.70
CA ILE A 455 13.43 33.18 6.66
C ILE A 455 14.75 32.41 6.93
N GLU A 456 15.77 33.09 7.44
CA GLU A 456 17.03 32.45 7.80
C GLU A 456 16.88 31.41 8.92
N THR A 457 15.98 31.64 9.88
CA THR A 457 15.65 30.65 10.91
C THR A 457 15.03 29.39 10.30
N LEU A 458 14.18 29.54 9.28
CA LEU A 458 13.60 28.40 8.57
C LEU A 458 14.68 27.62 7.79
N HIS A 459 15.68 28.31 7.21
CA HIS A 459 16.79 27.62 6.58
C HIS A 459 17.66 26.87 7.59
N ASN A 460 17.91 27.45 8.76
CA ASN A 460 18.64 26.76 9.84
C ASN A 460 17.89 25.54 10.33
N GLU A 461 16.57 25.63 10.49
CA GLU A 461 15.72 24.49 10.83
C GLU A 461 15.71 23.41 9.75
N LEU A 462 15.74 23.80 8.47
CA LEU A 462 15.90 22.85 7.37
C LEU A 462 17.18 22.02 7.52
N GLU A 463 18.30 22.65 7.82
CA GLU A 463 19.60 21.97 8.01
C GLU A 463 19.58 21.07 9.25
N ARG A 464 18.97 21.50 10.36
CA ARG A 464 18.84 20.68 11.58
C ARG A 464 18.07 19.40 11.30
N ARG A 465 16.94 19.49 10.62
CA ARG A 465 16.12 18.33 10.27
C ARG A 465 16.79 17.41 9.26
N GLU A 466 17.53 17.98 8.32
CA GLU A 466 18.37 17.19 7.41
C GLU A 466 19.37 16.31 8.17
N VAL A 467 20.03 16.86 9.20
CA VAL A 467 20.96 16.11 10.07
C VAL A 467 20.24 14.96 10.78
N ILE A 468 19.07 15.21 11.36
CA ILE A 468 18.29 14.18 12.07
C ILE A 468 17.87 13.05 11.12
N LEU A 469 17.40 13.40 9.92
CA LEU A 469 16.98 12.40 8.93
C LEU A 469 18.17 11.57 8.43
N LYS A 470 19.33 12.17 8.21
CA LYS A 470 20.57 11.45 7.89
C LYS A 470 20.96 10.48 9.00
N TRP A 471 20.95 10.95 10.25
CA TRP A 471 21.24 10.12 11.41
C TRP A 471 20.29 8.92 11.52
N MET A 472 18.97 9.12 11.33
CA MET A 472 18.02 7.99 11.34
C MET A 472 18.33 6.97 10.26
N VAL A 473 18.76 7.39 9.08
CA VAL A 473 19.19 6.50 7.98
C VAL A 473 20.45 5.73 8.38
N ASP A 474 21.45 6.40 8.92
CA ASP A 474 22.76 5.81 9.25
C ASP A 474 22.66 4.80 10.40
N VAL A 475 21.81 5.07 11.39
CA VAL A 475 21.52 4.14 12.52
C VAL A 475 20.57 3.01 12.08
N GLY A 476 19.93 3.13 10.92
CA GLY A 476 19.05 2.10 10.38
C GLY A 476 17.69 2.00 11.07
N VAL A 477 17.09 3.14 11.47
CA VAL A 477 15.73 3.18 12.03
C VAL A 477 14.74 2.82 10.92
N LYS A 478 14.11 1.63 10.99
CA LYS A 478 13.20 1.12 9.93
C LYS A 478 11.76 0.99 10.38
N ASN A 479 11.53 0.81 11.68
CA ASN A 479 10.18 0.62 12.20
C ASN A 479 9.38 1.92 12.09
N TYR A 480 8.13 1.83 11.59
CA TYR A 480 7.25 2.99 11.44
C TYR A 480 7.05 3.76 12.75
N ASP A 481 6.80 3.03 13.84
CA ASP A 481 6.52 3.63 15.14
C ASP A 481 7.77 4.29 15.75
N ASP A 482 8.97 3.73 15.50
CA ASP A 482 10.23 4.33 15.96
C ASP A 482 10.54 5.63 15.22
N VAL A 483 10.37 5.66 13.89
CA VAL A 483 10.51 6.87 13.07
C VAL A 483 9.52 7.94 13.54
N ALA A 484 8.24 7.57 13.71
CA ALA A 484 7.20 8.47 14.20
C ALA A 484 7.51 9.03 15.59
N ASN A 485 8.06 8.20 16.50
CA ASN A 485 8.43 8.62 17.84
C ASN A 485 9.59 9.64 17.82
N ILE A 486 10.61 9.44 16.98
CA ILE A 486 11.72 10.40 16.86
C ILE A 486 11.21 11.75 16.32
N ILE A 487 10.35 11.73 15.31
CA ILE A 487 9.73 12.95 14.76
C ILE A 487 8.90 13.66 15.84
N ARG A 488 8.11 12.92 16.59
CA ARG A 488 7.28 13.44 17.69
C ARG A 488 8.14 14.05 18.80
N ASN A 489 9.21 13.36 19.20
CA ASN A 489 10.13 13.85 20.21
C ASN A 489 10.83 15.15 19.77
N TYR A 490 11.11 15.29 18.46
CA TYR A 490 11.66 16.54 17.95
C TYR A 490 10.72 17.74 18.13
N TYR A 491 9.41 17.55 18.00
CA TYR A 491 8.45 18.61 18.28
C TYR A 491 8.41 19.06 19.74
N HIS A 492 8.70 18.15 20.67
CA HIS A 492 8.69 18.45 22.11
C HIS A 492 10.05 18.95 22.65
N ALA A 493 11.14 18.39 22.15
CA ALA A 493 12.50 18.66 22.60
C ALA A 493 13.49 18.72 21.42
N PRO A 494 13.40 19.76 20.55
CA PRO A 494 14.16 19.82 19.31
C PRO A 494 15.68 19.80 19.51
N ASP A 495 16.18 20.47 20.57
CA ASP A 495 17.62 20.52 20.85
C ASP A 495 18.17 19.19 21.31
N ASP A 496 17.41 18.43 22.12
CA ASP A 496 17.84 17.14 22.61
C ASP A 496 17.98 16.14 21.46
N VAL A 497 16.97 16.04 20.60
CA VAL A 497 17.00 15.12 19.44
C VAL A 497 18.11 15.53 18.47
N TYR A 498 18.28 16.83 18.20
CA TYR A 498 19.36 17.32 17.34
C TYR A 498 20.74 17.03 17.89
N ASN A 499 20.93 17.19 19.21
CA ASN A 499 22.23 16.90 19.86
C ASN A 499 22.55 15.40 19.78
N VAL A 500 21.58 14.52 20.00
CA VAL A 500 21.76 13.07 19.84
C VAL A 500 22.15 12.72 18.41
N ALA A 501 21.42 13.26 17.42
CA ALA A 501 21.72 13.05 16.01
C ALA A 501 23.12 13.51 15.64
N ARG A 502 23.54 14.70 16.10
CA ARG A 502 24.87 15.26 15.84
C ARG A 502 26.01 14.47 16.47
N LEU A 503 25.80 13.90 17.65
CA LEU A 503 26.79 13.06 18.33
C LEU A 503 26.90 11.66 17.73
N GLY A 504 25.84 11.14 17.13
CA GLY A 504 25.83 9.85 16.45
C GLY A 504 26.67 9.81 15.16
N PHE A 505 27.10 10.97 14.63
CA PHE A 505 28.03 11.07 13.49
C PHE A 505 29.53 11.06 13.92
N ARG A 506 29.83 10.85 15.23
CA ARG A 506 31.19 10.67 15.72
C ARG A 506 31.48 9.20 15.96
#